data_3c6cd89b8a4aa33131a3e48742f3e768
#
_entry.id   3c6cd89b8a4aa33131a3e48742f3e768
#
_cell.length_a   1.000
_cell.length_b   1.000
_cell.length_c   1.000
_cell.angle_alpha   90.00
_cell.angle_beta   90.00
_cell.angle_gamma   90.00
#
_symmetry.space_group_name_H-M   'P 1'
#
loop_
_entity.id
_entity.type
_entity.pdbx_description
1 polymer ?
#
loop_
_entity_poly.entity_id
_entity_poly.type
_entity_poly.pdbx_seq_one_letter_code
_entity_poly.pdbx_strand_id
1 'polypeptide(L)'
;MALSTRPTRLDYCQYLVSSQINYTLTNFAEHSFKFSHDQLNRLLRDDKLTPRLIWEQTKGQIIMSPDGYLIFDDTVADKNYSSAIELVRRQYSGNTKSVIRGIGIVTCLYVNPELDQFWLIDYRLFAPDDDGKTKLDHVKEMFDLAIHGKELPFRCVLMDTWYAARPLMMHIERSGKLYYCPLPDNRQIDEGDGSVINYRRVDSLSWNEQEKAQGKNVHVKDFPKGHRLHLFRLVVSADRTDYVVTNDLTQNSTNETRQVCAIRWKIEQLHREVKQVTGLEQCQCRKSRIQRNHIACAMLVWCRFKELAYETGRTVYQIKFGQLSEYLIEQLKSPSVKMALA
;
A
#
# COMPACT_ATOMS: atom_id res chain seq x y z
N MET A 1 32.74 6.06 23.80
CA MET A 1 31.83 6.88 22.97
C MET A 1 30.90 7.62 23.93
N ALA A 2 30.91 8.96 23.93
CA ALA A 2 29.94 9.74 24.71
C ALA A 2 28.55 9.42 24.17
N LEU A 3 27.64 8.91 25.03
CA LEU A 3 26.25 8.66 24.70
C LEU A 3 25.62 10.00 24.25
N SER A 4 25.08 10.03 23.05
CA SER A 4 24.35 11.20 22.54
C SER A 4 23.23 11.51 23.52
N THR A 5 23.17 12.72 24.03
CA THR A 5 22.09 13.19 24.93
C THR A 5 20.81 13.54 24.17
N ARG A 6 20.80 13.40 22.85
CA ARG A 6 19.65 13.70 21.97
C ARG A 6 19.10 12.42 21.35
N PRO A 7 17.77 12.23 21.35
CA PRO A 7 17.15 11.10 20.67
C PRO A 7 17.39 11.17 19.15
N THR A 8 17.50 10.01 18.55
CA THR A 8 17.67 9.83 17.10
C THR A 8 16.44 9.16 16.48
N ARG A 9 16.35 9.20 15.16
CA ARG A 9 15.34 8.42 14.40
C ARG A 9 15.42 6.92 14.73
N LEU A 10 16.63 6.39 14.92
CA LEU A 10 16.83 4.98 15.27
C LEU A 10 16.19 4.65 16.63
N ASP A 11 16.35 5.52 17.63
CA ASP A 11 15.72 5.34 18.95
C ASP A 11 14.19 5.30 18.82
N TYR A 12 13.62 6.18 17.99
CA TYR A 12 12.18 6.20 17.77
C TYR A 12 11.69 4.95 17.00
N CYS A 13 12.38 4.54 15.95
CA CYS A 13 12.07 3.28 15.25
C CYS A 13 12.18 2.08 16.19
N GLN A 14 13.22 2.02 17.04
CA GLN A 14 13.38 0.96 18.03
C GLN A 14 12.22 0.93 19.04
N TYR A 15 11.73 2.10 19.45
CA TYR A 15 10.53 2.19 20.27
C TYR A 15 9.31 1.61 19.54
N LEU A 16 9.07 1.95 18.28
CA LEU A 16 7.96 1.39 17.50
C LEU A 16 8.09 -0.12 17.28
N VAL A 17 9.33 -0.64 17.12
CA VAL A 17 9.61 -2.09 17.07
C VAL A 17 9.18 -2.76 18.37
N SER A 18 9.56 -2.19 19.51
CA SER A 18 9.39 -2.81 20.83
C SER A 18 7.98 -2.64 21.41
N SER A 19 7.35 -1.48 21.18
CA SER A 19 6.02 -1.17 21.73
C SER A 19 4.94 -2.11 21.20
N GLN A 20 4.09 -2.64 22.08
CA GLN A 20 3.06 -3.61 21.73
C GLN A 20 1.64 -3.02 21.72
N ILE A 21 1.37 -2.06 22.59
CA ILE A 21 0.02 -1.55 22.84
C ILE A 21 -0.05 -0.02 22.72
N ASN A 22 0.91 0.69 23.31
CA ASN A 22 0.90 2.14 23.42
C ASN A 22 2.08 2.76 22.66
N TYR A 23 1.78 3.54 21.61
CA TYR A 23 2.76 4.17 20.73
C TYR A 23 2.87 5.69 20.93
N THR A 24 2.46 6.21 22.08
CA THR A 24 2.54 7.63 22.39
C THR A 24 3.95 8.05 22.81
N LEU A 25 4.29 9.33 22.57
CA LEU A 25 5.57 9.88 23.01
C LEU A 25 5.70 9.91 24.54
N THR A 26 4.57 10.02 25.25
CA THR A 26 4.54 9.92 26.70
C THR A 26 5.02 8.54 27.15
N ASN A 27 4.43 7.48 26.59
CA ASN A 27 4.84 6.11 26.89
C ASN A 27 6.31 5.85 26.53
N PHE A 28 6.80 6.42 25.43
CA PHE A 28 8.22 6.32 25.10
C PHE A 28 9.10 7.01 26.15
N ALA A 29 8.76 8.21 26.57
CA ALA A 29 9.51 8.95 27.59
C ALA A 29 9.55 8.20 28.94
N GLU A 30 8.43 7.62 29.37
CA GLU A 30 8.32 6.85 30.62
C GLU A 30 9.19 5.58 30.60
N HIS A 31 9.45 4.98 29.45
CA HIS A 31 10.20 3.71 29.34
C HIS A 31 11.63 3.87 28.79
N SER A 32 12.01 5.06 28.33
CA SER A 32 13.33 5.24 27.71
C SER A 32 14.47 5.45 28.70
N PHE A 33 14.20 5.92 29.93
CA PHE A 33 15.18 6.32 30.93
C PHE A 33 16.21 7.37 30.48
N LYS A 34 16.18 7.79 29.21
CA LYS A 34 17.19 8.67 28.58
C LYS A 34 16.61 9.96 28.05
N PHE A 35 15.35 9.94 27.60
CA PHE A 35 14.77 11.03 26.83
C PHE A 35 13.47 11.53 27.46
N SER A 36 13.34 12.86 27.57
CA SER A 36 12.09 13.47 27.97
C SER A 36 11.09 13.51 26.81
N HIS A 37 9.80 13.63 27.12
CA HIS A 37 8.72 13.82 26.13
C HIS A 37 9.04 14.99 25.18
N ASP A 38 9.57 16.12 25.69
CA ASP A 38 9.87 17.29 24.87
C ASP A 38 11.03 17.06 23.91
N GLN A 39 12.04 16.27 24.29
CA GLN A 39 13.13 15.88 23.41
C GLN A 39 12.63 15.00 22.26
N LEU A 40 11.76 14.04 22.55
CA LEU A 40 11.14 13.16 21.55
C LEU A 40 10.20 13.91 20.61
N ASN A 41 9.42 14.85 21.14
CA ASN A 41 8.56 15.71 20.33
C ASN A 41 9.39 16.60 19.39
N ARG A 42 10.50 17.19 19.90
CA ARG A 42 11.42 17.98 19.07
C ARG A 42 12.06 17.14 17.96
N LEU A 43 12.48 15.89 18.25
CA LEU A 43 13.00 14.98 17.22
C LEU A 43 12.01 14.86 16.06
N LEU A 44 10.75 14.51 16.35
CA LEU A 44 9.75 14.32 15.29
C LEU A 44 9.31 15.63 14.63
N ARG A 45 9.42 16.76 15.31
CA ARG A 45 9.09 18.08 14.76
C ARG A 45 10.18 18.63 13.83
N ASP A 46 11.45 18.47 14.23
CA ASP A 46 12.58 19.15 13.61
C ASP A 46 13.20 18.32 12.47
N ASP A 47 13.04 17.01 12.47
CA ASP A 47 13.48 16.12 11.40
C ASP A 47 12.63 16.29 10.13
N LYS A 48 13.22 16.01 8.96
CA LYS A 48 12.52 16.03 7.66
C LYS A 48 12.69 14.69 6.95
N LEU A 49 11.91 13.72 7.40
CA LEU A 49 11.90 12.41 6.77
C LEU A 49 11.06 12.42 5.48
N THR A 50 11.57 11.79 4.45
CA THR A 50 10.94 11.72 3.12
C THR A 50 10.78 10.27 2.69
N PRO A 51 9.88 9.98 1.73
CA PRO A 51 9.72 8.63 1.18
C PRO A 51 11.01 8.02 0.60
N ARG A 52 11.98 8.85 0.20
CA ARG A 52 13.28 8.38 -0.28
C ARG A 52 13.99 7.45 0.73
N LEU A 53 13.77 7.66 2.03
CA LEU A 53 14.35 6.79 3.06
C LEU A 53 13.90 5.33 2.94
N ILE A 54 12.68 5.09 2.48
CA ILE A 54 12.18 3.73 2.26
C ILE A 54 12.98 3.06 1.16
N TRP A 55 13.18 3.75 0.04
CA TRP A 55 14.00 3.25 -1.06
C TRP A 55 15.44 2.96 -0.61
N GLU A 56 16.07 3.89 0.09
CA GLU A 56 17.44 3.70 0.60
C GLU A 56 17.55 2.50 1.56
N GLN A 57 16.49 2.20 2.32
CA GLN A 57 16.45 1.04 3.21
C GLN A 57 16.23 -0.27 2.45
N THR A 58 15.41 -0.27 1.39
CA THR A 58 14.94 -1.51 0.75
C THR A 58 15.72 -1.89 -0.52
N LYS A 59 16.33 -0.93 -1.22
CA LYS A 59 16.99 -1.18 -2.51
C LYS A 59 18.03 -2.31 -2.49
N GLY A 60 18.76 -2.48 -1.39
CA GLY A 60 19.76 -3.55 -1.23
C GLY A 60 19.17 -4.93 -0.93
N GLN A 61 17.87 -5.00 -0.61
CA GLN A 61 17.15 -6.23 -0.28
C GLN A 61 16.34 -6.76 -1.48
N ILE A 62 16.10 -5.89 -2.46
CA ILE A 62 15.25 -6.24 -3.61
C ILE A 62 16.04 -7.07 -4.60
N ILE A 63 15.59 -8.31 -4.82
CA ILE A 63 16.03 -9.12 -5.94
C ILE A 63 15.17 -8.74 -7.13
N MET A 64 15.77 -8.10 -8.11
CA MET A 64 15.08 -7.55 -9.28
C MET A 64 14.76 -8.65 -10.29
N SER A 65 13.58 -8.57 -10.93
CA SER A 65 13.17 -9.46 -12.03
C SER A 65 12.57 -8.64 -13.17
N PRO A 66 12.90 -8.93 -14.44
CA PRO A 66 12.26 -8.32 -15.60
C PRO A 66 10.74 -8.58 -15.64
N ASP A 67 10.28 -9.70 -15.07
CA ASP A 67 8.87 -10.05 -14.94
C ASP A 67 8.22 -9.48 -13.68
N GLY A 68 8.90 -8.56 -12.98
CA GLY A 68 8.41 -7.88 -11.80
C GLY A 68 7.12 -7.11 -12.02
N TYR A 69 6.43 -6.82 -10.90
CA TYR A 69 5.21 -6.01 -10.88
C TYR A 69 5.39 -4.77 -10.04
N LEU A 70 4.80 -3.65 -10.47
CA LEU A 70 4.48 -2.54 -9.59
C LEU A 70 3.01 -2.61 -9.18
N ILE A 71 2.73 -2.40 -7.91
CA ILE A 71 1.36 -2.35 -7.41
C ILE A 71 1.14 -1.00 -6.75
N PHE A 72 0.06 -0.33 -7.15
CA PHE A 72 -0.37 0.94 -6.56
C PHE A 72 -1.72 0.78 -5.89
N ASP A 73 -1.81 1.28 -4.68
CA ASP A 73 -3.07 1.38 -3.95
C ASP A 73 -2.94 2.44 -2.86
N ASP A 74 -4.04 2.80 -2.20
CA ASP A 74 -4.00 3.68 -1.06
C ASP A 74 -4.71 3.10 0.16
N THR A 75 -4.28 3.58 1.31
CA THR A 75 -4.93 3.30 2.59
C THR A 75 -5.14 4.58 3.37
N VAL A 76 -6.10 4.54 4.28
CA VAL A 76 -6.36 5.65 5.20
C VAL A 76 -5.91 5.25 6.60
N ALA A 77 -4.95 5.99 7.18
CA ALA A 77 -4.63 5.89 8.59
C ALA A 77 -5.74 6.58 9.38
N ASP A 78 -6.51 5.79 10.14
CA ASP A 78 -7.67 6.28 10.90
C ASP A 78 -7.24 7.26 11.99
N LYS A 79 -7.93 8.40 12.04
CA LYS A 79 -7.74 9.48 13.01
C LYS A 79 -9.10 10.03 13.48
N ASN A 80 -10.15 9.22 13.48
CA ASN A 80 -11.50 9.63 13.87
C ASN A 80 -11.56 10.23 15.29
N TYR A 81 -10.65 9.83 16.17
CA TYR A 81 -10.55 10.33 17.52
C TYR A 81 -10.10 11.79 17.65
N SER A 82 -9.62 12.43 16.57
CA SER A 82 -9.13 13.81 16.62
C SER A 82 -9.55 14.64 15.42
N SER A 83 -10.04 15.85 15.70
CA SER A 83 -10.35 16.88 14.69
C SER A 83 -9.20 17.85 14.44
N ALA A 84 -8.17 17.83 15.30
CA ALA A 84 -7.13 18.87 15.34
C ALA A 84 -5.80 18.46 14.68
N ILE A 85 -5.73 17.29 14.05
CA ILE A 85 -4.54 16.81 13.33
C ILE A 85 -4.52 17.43 11.93
N GLU A 86 -3.46 18.15 11.59
CA GLU A 86 -3.37 19.00 10.39
C GLU A 86 -3.53 18.24 9.06
N LEU A 87 -3.07 17.00 8.94
CA LEU A 87 -3.18 16.20 7.70
C LEU A 87 -4.49 15.43 7.56
N VAL A 88 -5.35 15.48 8.59
CA VAL A 88 -6.58 14.68 8.61
C VAL A 88 -7.64 15.26 7.71
N ARG A 89 -8.22 14.41 6.87
CA ARG A 89 -9.30 14.72 5.94
C ARG A 89 -10.43 13.71 6.03
N ARG A 90 -11.62 14.10 5.61
CA ARG A 90 -12.71 13.16 5.35
C ARG A 90 -12.46 12.47 4.02
N GLN A 91 -12.37 11.16 4.02
CA GLN A 91 -12.15 10.38 2.82
C GLN A 91 -12.71 8.97 2.99
N TYR A 92 -13.04 8.34 1.87
CA TYR A 92 -13.54 6.97 1.88
C TYR A 92 -12.42 6.00 2.28
N SER A 93 -12.74 5.06 3.16
CA SER A 93 -11.84 3.97 3.57
C SER A 93 -12.43 2.63 3.13
N GLY A 94 -11.69 1.90 2.32
CA GLY A 94 -12.06 0.56 1.87
C GLY A 94 -12.25 -0.43 3.04
N ASN A 95 -11.44 -0.28 4.10
CA ASN A 95 -11.51 -1.16 5.29
C ASN A 95 -12.83 -1.01 6.05
N THR A 96 -13.28 0.23 6.26
CA THR A 96 -14.53 0.52 6.99
C THR A 96 -15.75 0.61 6.07
N LYS A 97 -15.53 0.58 4.75
CA LYS A 97 -16.56 0.81 3.71
C LYS A 97 -17.39 2.08 3.96
N SER A 98 -16.75 3.10 4.51
CA SER A 98 -17.39 4.36 4.90
C SER A 98 -16.43 5.55 4.79
N VAL A 99 -16.98 6.76 4.86
CA VAL A 99 -16.18 7.98 4.94
C VAL A 99 -15.71 8.18 6.37
N ILE A 100 -14.40 8.15 6.58
CA ILE A 100 -13.76 8.39 7.87
C ILE A 100 -12.86 9.62 7.84
N ARG A 101 -12.46 10.07 9.03
CA ARG A 101 -11.41 11.09 9.17
C ARG A 101 -10.07 10.41 9.32
N GLY A 102 -9.13 10.70 8.43
CA GLY A 102 -7.83 10.05 8.46
C GLY A 102 -6.83 10.68 7.50
N ILE A 103 -5.62 10.13 7.51
CA ILE A 103 -4.53 10.54 6.63
C ILE A 103 -4.44 9.53 5.49
N GLY A 104 -4.66 9.98 4.25
CA GLY A 104 -4.52 9.14 3.06
C GLY A 104 -3.05 8.89 2.74
N ILE A 105 -2.72 7.64 2.45
CA ILE A 105 -1.37 7.20 2.11
C ILE A 105 -1.45 6.38 0.83
N VAL A 106 -0.89 6.92 -0.26
CA VAL A 106 -0.74 6.20 -1.52
C VAL A 106 0.59 5.45 -1.48
N THR A 107 0.60 4.17 -1.81
CA THR A 107 1.77 3.29 -1.69
C THR A 107 2.14 2.66 -3.03
N CYS A 108 3.42 2.39 -3.21
CA CYS A 108 3.96 1.67 -4.36
C CYS A 108 4.77 0.47 -3.88
N LEU A 109 4.36 -0.74 -4.29
CA LEU A 109 5.09 -1.97 -4.07
C LEU A 109 5.82 -2.41 -5.34
N TYR A 110 7.00 -2.98 -5.16
CA TYR A 110 7.65 -3.83 -6.14
C TYR A 110 7.48 -5.29 -5.73
N VAL A 111 7.09 -6.15 -6.66
CA VAL A 111 6.93 -7.60 -6.44
C VAL A 111 7.82 -8.37 -7.39
N ASN A 112 8.60 -9.30 -6.85
CA ASN A 112 9.26 -10.33 -7.62
C ASN A 112 8.39 -11.60 -7.58
N PRO A 113 7.76 -11.99 -8.69
CA PRO A 113 6.83 -13.13 -8.71
C PRO A 113 7.53 -14.50 -8.57
N GLU A 114 8.79 -14.60 -8.99
CA GLU A 114 9.55 -15.85 -8.92
C GLU A 114 9.87 -16.27 -7.48
N LEU A 115 10.14 -15.27 -6.62
CA LEU A 115 10.49 -15.48 -5.22
C LEU A 115 9.28 -15.27 -4.29
N ASP A 116 8.13 -14.87 -4.82
CA ASP A 116 6.95 -14.44 -4.05
C ASP A 116 7.27 -13.34 -3.01
N GLN A 117 8.26 -12.49 -3.31
CA GLN A 117 8.70 -11.40 -2.46
C GLN A 117 8.14 -10.05 -2.91
N PHE A 118 7.83 -9.21 -1.95
CA PHE A 118 7.39 -7.83 -2.23
C PHE A 118 7.97 -6.84 -1.24
N TRP A 119 8.23 -5.62 -1.73
CA TRP A 119 8.84 -4.54 -0.98
C TRP A 119 8.12 -3.22 -1.20
N LEU A 120 7.90 -2.46 -0.13
CA LEU A 120 7.50 -1.06 -0.24
C LEU A 120 8.68 -0.27 -0.81
N ILE A 121 8.50 0.37 -1.96
CA ILE A 121 9.57 1.13 -2.64
C ILE A 121 9.34 2.65 -2.61
N ASP A 122 8.08 3.05 -2.40
CA ASP A 122 7.71 4.45 -2.30
C ASP A 122 6.33 4.62 -1.65
N TYR A 123 6.03 5.81 -1.12
CA TYR A 123 4.71 6.21 -0.66
C TYR A 123 4.51 7.72 -0.77
N ARG A 124 3.27 8.19 -0.78
CA ARG A 124 2.92 9.61 -0.73
C ARG A 124 1.79 9.83 0.27
N LEU A 125 1.83 10.95 0.98
CA LEU A 125 0.71 11.37 1.81
C LEU A 125 -0.22 12.25 0.98
N PHE A 126 -1.49 11.88 0.94
CA PHE A 126 -2.49 12.65 0.20
C PHE A 126 -2.87 13.91 0.97
N ALA A 127 -2.31 15.03 0.56
CA ALA A 127 -2.50 16.35 1.17
C ALA A 127 -2.66 17.43 0.09
N PRO A 128 -3.73 17.41 -0.72
CA PRO A 128 -3.90 18.28 -1.89
C PRO A 128 -3.95 19.77 -1.54
N ASP A 129 -4.22 20.16 -0.28
CA ASP A 129 -4.12 21.58 0.14
C ASP A 129 -2.66 22.03 0.27
N ASP A 130 -1.72 21.09 0.46
CA ASP A 130 -0.30 21.40 0.61
C ASP A 130 0.42 21.44 -0.75
N ASP A 131 0.11 20.50 -1.65
CA ASP A 131 0.84 20.28 -2.90
C ASP A 131 0.00 20.35 -4.18
N GLY A 132 -1.33 20.51 -4.05
CA GLY A 132 -2.25 20.59 -5.19
C GLY A 132 -2.45 19.29 -5.97
N LYS A 133 -1.90 18.14 -5.47
CA LYS A 133 -1.86 16.89 -6.21
C LYS A 133 -3.01 15.97 -5.88
N THR A 134 -3.49 15.27 -6.91
CA THR A 134 -4.41 14.16 -6.76
C THR A 134 -3.64 12.85 -6.44
N LYS A 135 -4.36 11.83 -5.99
CA LYS A 135 -3.75 10.49 -5.82
C LYS A 135 -3.19 9.95 -7.15
N LEU A 136 -3.84 10.25 -8.28
CA LEU A 136 -3.37 9.86 -9.61
C LEU A 136 -2.04 10.54 -9.98
N ASP A 137 -1.86 11.81 -9.60
CA ASP A 137 -0.60 12.51 -9.83
C ASP A 137 0.54 11.89 -9.01
N HIS A 138 0.26 11.53 -7.76
CA HIS A 138 1.21 10.80 -6.92
C HIS A 138 1.59 9.45 -7.52
N VAL A 139 0.63 8.67 -8.05
CA VAL A 139 0.92 7.39 -8.71
C VAL A 139 1.79 7.58 -9.93
N LYS A 140 1.49 8.57 -10.80
CA LYS A 140 2.33 8.87 -11.98
C LYS A 140 3.76 9.22 -11.58
N GLU A 141 3.94 10.09 -10.58
CA GLU A 141 5.28 10.46 -10.10
C GLU A 141 6.05 9.25 -9.54
N MET A 142 5.39 8.39 -8.75
CA MET A 142 6.03 7.18 -8.22
C MET A 142 6.37 6.18 -9.33
N PHE A 143 5.51 6.07 -10.34
CA PHE A 143 5.74 5.24 -11.53
C PHE A 143 6.96 5.74 -12.33
N ASP A 144 7.02 7.05 -12.61
CA ASP A 144 8.14 7.65 -13.33
C ASP A 144 9.45 7.52 -12.55
N LEU A 145 9.40 7.68 -11.23
CA LEU A 145 10.56 7.46 -10.34
C LEU A 145 10.99 5.99 -10.31
N ALA A 146 10.06 5.03 -10.42
CA ALA A 146 10.41 3.61 -10.48
C ALA A 146 11.19 3.29 -11.76
N ILE A 147 10.81 3.89 -12.90
CA ILE A 147 11.49 3.69 -14.19
C ILE A 147 12.81 4.47 -14.25
N HIS A 148 12.75 5.79 -14.06
CA HIS A 148 13.87 6.70 -14.40
C HIS A 148 14.80 7.03 -13.22
N GLY A 149 14.29 6.90 -11.99
CA GLY A 149 15.06 7.24 -10.80
C GLY A 149 15.56 6.05 -9.99
N LYS A 150 14.81 4.94 -10.02
CA LYS A 150 15.16 3.69 -9.34
C LYS A 150 15.62 2.60 -10.32
N GLU A 151 15.37 2.81 -11.62
CA GLU A 151 15.75 1.91 -12.72
C GLU A 151 15.27 0.47 -12.49
N LEU A 152 14.07 0.33 -11.92
CA LEU A 152 13.52 -0.97 -11.59
C LEU A 152 13.06 -1.70 -12.85
N PRO A 153 13.55 -2.93 -13.09
CA PRO A 153 12.97 -3.77 -14.11
C PRO A 153 11.61 -4.28 -13.62
N PHE A 154 10.58 -4.10 -14.42
CA PHE A 154 9.26 -4.68 -14.21
C PHE A 154 8.50 -4.72 -15.53
N ARG A 155 7.60 -5.66 -15.64
CA ARG A 155 6.78 -5.87 -16.85
C ARG A 155 5.44 -5.17 -16.74
N CYS A 156 4.81 -5.21 -15.55
CA CYS A 156 3.40 -4.92 -15.43
C CYS A 156 3.07 -4.07 -14.19
N VAL A 157 2.00 -3.29 -14.31
CA VAL A 157 1.41 -2.49 -13.22
C VAL A 157 0.05 -3.06 -12.83
N LEU A 158 -0.19 -3.25 -11.55
CA LEU A 158 -1.46 -3.68 -10.99
C LEU A 158 -2.08 -2.55 -10.17
N MET A 159 -3.35 -2.31 -10.37
CA MET A 159 -4.10 -1.23 -9.71
C MET A 159 -5.50 -1.72 -9.36
N ASP A 160 -6.18 -0.99 -8.46
CA ASP A 160 -7.59 -1.21 -8.20
C ASP A 160 -8.50 -0.40 -9.15
N THR A 161 -9.79 -0.59 -9.01
CA THR A 161 -10.83 0.07 -9.82
C THR A 161 -10.75 1.61 -9.76
N TRP A 162 -10.34 2.18 -8.62
CA TRP A 162 -10.28 3.62 -8.45
C TRP A 162 -9.20 4.26 -9.35
N TYR A 163 -8.11 3.53 -9.61
CA TYR A 163 -7.01 3.97 -10.47
C TYR A 163 -7.24 3.64 -11.96
N ALA A 164 -8.36 3.03 -12.34
CA ALA A 164 -8.73 2.74 -13.72
C ALA A 164 -9.10 4.01 -14.51
N ALA A 165 -8.23 5.00 -14.48
CA ALA A 165 -8.40 6.29 -15.13
C ALA A 165 -7.57 6.36 -16.42
N ARG A 166 -8.21 6.76 -17.53
CA ARG A 166 -7.55 6.89 -18.84
C ARG A 166 -6.19 7.61 -18.78
N PRO A 167 -6.02 8.77 -18.09
CA PRO A 167 -4.74 9.46 -18.08
C PRO A 167 -3.60 8.63 -17.49
N LEU A 168 -3.86 7.83 -16.47
CA LEU A 168 -2.87 6.95 -15.86
C LEU A 168 -2.60 5.72 -16.75
N MET A 169 -3.65 5.05 -17.24
CA MET A 169 -3.52 3.88 -18.09
C MET A 169 -2.71 4.20 -19.36
N MET A 170 -3.03 5.31 -20.04
CA MET A 170 -2.29 5.78 -21.22
C MET A 170 -0.84 6.20 -20.89
N HIS A 171 -0.57 6.69 -19.69
CA HIS A 171 0.78 7.04 -19.24
C HIS A 171 1.65 5.78 -19.10
N ILE A 172 1.11 4.75 -18.45
CA ILE A 172 1.78 3.45 -18.28
C ILE A 172 2.06 2.81 -19.64
N GLU A 173 1.08 2.80 -20.53
CA GLU A 173 1.20 2.21 -21.87
C GLU A 173 2.24 2.91 -22.75
N ARG A 174 2.27 4.25 -22.74
CA ARG A 174 3.28 5.04 -23.46
C ARG A 174 4.72 4.78 -22.98
N SER A 175 4.87 4.31 -21.76
CA SER A 175 6.16 3.90 -21.19
C SER A 175 6.53 2.45 -21.53
N GLY A 176 5.76 1.79 -22.43
CA GLY A 176 6.00 0.41 -22.85
C GLY A 176 5.71 -0.63 -21.78
N LYS A 177 4.86 -0.29 -20.77
CA LYS A 177 4.52 -1.20 -19.69
C LYS A 177 3.10 -1.72 -19.83
N LEU A 178 2.89 -2.94 -19.37
CA LEU A 178 1.58 -3.55 -19.28
C LEU A 178 0.87 -3.10 -18.01
N TYR A 179 -0.45 -3.19 -18.00
CA TYR A 179 -1.24 -3.01 -16.78
C TYR A 179 -2.44 -3.98 -16.75
N TYR A 180 -2.88 -4.31 -15.55
CA TYR A 180 -4.17 -4.94 -15.29
C TYR A 180 -4.90 -4.14 -14.23
N CYS A 181 -6.12 -3.73 -14.52
CA CYS A 181 -6.97 -3.05 -13.54
C CYS A 181 -8.45 -3.38 -13.74
N PRO A 182 -9.22 -3.59 -12.66
CA PRO A 182 -10.66 -3.73 -12.75
C PRO A 182 -11.30 -2.41 -13.17
N LEU A 183 -12.33 -2.49 -14.00
CA LEU A 183 -13.20 -1.35 -14.33
C LEU A 183 -14.38 -1.27 -13.35
N PRO A 184 -14.92 -0.06 -13.10
CA PRO A 184 -16.23 0.07 -12.45
C PRO A 184 -17.32 -0.59 -13.30
N ASP A 185 -18.33 -1.20 -12.67
CA ASP A 185 -19.42 -1.91 -13.34
C ASP A 185 -20.20 -1.05 -14.35
N ASN A 186 -20.25 0.25 -14.13
CA ASN A 186 -20.92 1.20 -15.01
C ASN A 186 -20.02 1.75 -16.15
N ARG A 187 -18.77 1.28 -16.29
CA ARG A 187 -17.88 1.75 -17.35
C ARG A 187 -18.48 1.43 -18.72
N GLN A 188 -18.47 2.45 -19.59
CA GLN A 188 -18.98 2.34 -20.95
C GLN A 188 -17.91 1.75 -21.87
N ILE A 189 -18.26 0.68 -22.58
CA ILE A 189 -17.41 0.01 -23.53
C ILE A 189 -18.16 -0.33 -24.83
N ASP A 190 -17.42 -0.46 -25.91
CA ASP A 190 -17.90 -0.90 -27.21
C ASP A 190 -17.15 -2.19 -27.65
N GLU A 191 -17.92 -3.22 -28.02
CA GLU A 191 -17.40 -4.51 -28.49
C GLU A 191 -17.26 -4.56 -30.01
N GLY A 192 -17.76 -3.53 -30.72
CA GLY A 192 -17.74 -3.46 -32.19
C GLY A 192 -16.33 -3.30 -32.76
N ASP A 193 -16.21 -3.42 -34.06
CA ASP A 193 -14.97 -3.23 -34.84
C ASP A 193 -14.57 -1.75 -35.02
N GLY A 194 -15.39 -0.82 -34.48
CA GLY A 194 -15.20 0.63 -34.61
C GLY A 194 -15.90 1.26 -35.82
N SER A 195 -16.59 0.49 -36.65
CA SER A 195 -17.41 1.01 -37.76
C SER A 195 -18.66 1.73 -37.27
N VAL A 196 -19.33 1.17 -36.25
CA VAL A 196 -20.46 1.77 -35.55
C VAL A 196 -20.21 1.65 -34.06
N ILE A 197 -20.10 2.78 -33.37
CA ILE A 197 -19.87 2.80 -31.94
C ILE A 197 -21.20 2.56 -31.21
N ASN A 198 -21.23 1.54 -30.35
CA ASN A 198 -22.38 1.21 -29.50
C ASN A 198 -21.92 0.96 -28.05
N TYR A 199 -21.85 2.03 -27.26
CA TYR A 199 -21.44 1.93 -25.88
C TYR A 199 -22.50 1.28 -24.99
N ARG A 200 -22.06 0.26 -24.25
CA ARG A 200 -22.85 -0.42 -23.22
C ARG A 200 -22.07 -0.48 -21.90
N ARG A 201 -22.77 -0.62 -20.80
CA ARG A 201 -22.12 -0.85 -19.50
C ARG A 201 -21.41 -2.19 -19.50
N VAL A 202 -20.24 -2.26 -18.87
CA VAL A 202 -19.43 -3.48 -18.83
C VAL A 202 -20.14 -4.64 -18.13
N ASP A 203 -20.96 -4.35 -17.11
CA ASP A 203 -21.76 -5.34 -16.37
C ASP A 203 -22.95 -5.89 -17.16
N SER A 204 -23.37 -5.20 -18.22
CA SER A 204 -24.51 -5.62 -19.08
C SER A 204 -24.09 -6.46 -20.29
N LEU A 205 -22.81 -6.78 -20.44
CA LEU A 205 -22.30 -7.54 -21.59
C LEU A 205 -22.71 -9.01 -21.51
N SER A 206 -23.04 -9.59 -22.66
CA SER A 206 -23.18 -11.03 -22.83
C SER A 206 -21.82 -11.68 -23.04
N TRP A 207 -21.66 -12.91 -22.57
CA TRP A 207 -20.43 -13.67 -22.64
C TRP A 207 -20.71 -15.10 -23.08
N ASN A 208 -20.21 -15.52 -24.23
CA ASN A 208 -20.19 -16.92 -24.62
C ASN A 208 -19.04 -17.69 -23.92
N GLU A 209 -19.00 -19.02 -24.05
CA GLU A 209 -18.01 -19.85 -23.34
C GLU A 209 -16.56 -19.55 -23.76
N GLN A 210 -16.32 -19.25 -25.03
CA GLN A 210 -15.00 -18.86 -25.53
C GLN A 210 -14.57 -17.52 -24.94
N GLU A 211 -15.45 -16.52 -24.92
CA GLU A 211 -15.17 -15.20 -24.36
C GLU A 211 -14.95 -15.25 -22.84
N LYS A 212 -15.66 -16.14 -22.13
CA LYS A 212 -15.41 -16.38 -20.71
C LYS A 212 -14.02 -16.96 -20.46
N ALA A 213 -13.52 -17.80 -21.37
CA ALA A 213 -12.20 -18.43 -21.26
C ALA A 213 -11.07 -17.52 -21.70
N GLN A 214 -11.27 -16.75 -22.76
CA GLN A 214 -10.21 -16.03 -23.47
C GLN A 214 -10.29 -14.50 -23.35
N GLY A 215 -11.37 -13.96 -22.77
CA GLY A 215 -11.63 -12.52 -22.80
C GLY A 215 -12.15 -12.04 -24.14
N LYS A 216 -12.27 -10.72 -24.30
CA LYS A 216 -12.70 -10.08 -25.55
C LYS A 216 -12.02 -8.73 -25.76
N ASN A 217 -11.80 -8.38 -27.02
CA ASN A 217 -11.29 -7.06 -27.40
C ASN A 217 -12.39 -6.01 -27.31
N VAL A 218 -12.12 -4.92 -26.62
CA VAL A 218 -13.09 -3.83 -26.42
C VAL A 218 -12.45 -2.47 -26.63
N HIS A 219 -13.28 -1.49 -26.98
CA HIS A 219 -12.94 -0.08 -26.90
C HIS A 219 -13.60 0.53 -25.66
N VAL A 220 -12.82 1.12 -24.79
CA VAL A 220 -13.33 1.82 -23.60
C VAL A 220 -13.63 3.26 -23.95
N LYS A 221 -14.81 3.76 -23.56
CA LYS A 221 -15.22 5.15 -23.80
C LYS A 221 -14.16 6.12 -23.31
N ASP A 222 -13.98 7.21 -24.04
CA ASP A 222 -13.01 8.28 -23.80
C ASP A 222 -11.54 7.93 -24.12
N PHE A 223 -11.23 6.68 -24.49
CA PHE A 223 -9.91 6.33 -25.04
C PHE A 223 -9.76 6.81 -26.49
N PRO A 224 -8.52 6.91 -27.02
CA PRO A 224 -8.30 7.32 -28.41
C PRO A 224 -9.07 6.43 -29.39
N LYS A 225 -9.54 7.01 -30.50
CA LYS A 225 -10.24 6.25 -31.54
C LYS A 225 -9.35 5.10 -32.03
N GLY A 226 -9.93 3.90 -32.12
CA GLY A 226 -9.23 2.68 -32.53
C GLY A 226 -8.35 2.04 -31.44
N HIS A 227 -8.22 2.67 -30.25
CA HIS A 227 -7.51 2.05 -29.13
C HIS A 227 -8.28 0.84 -28.61
N ARG A 228 -7.61 -0.29 -28.47
CA ARG A 228 -8.22 -1.55 -28.01
C ARG A 228 -7.56 -2.02 -26.73
N LEU A 229 -8.37 -2.58 -25.86
CA LEU A 229 -7.97 -3.26 -24.64
C LEU A 229 -8.56 -4.67 -24.63
N HIS A 230 -7.91 -5.58 -23.94
CA HIS A 230 -8.46 -6.89 -23.68
C HIS A 230 -9.22 -6.89 -22.36
N LEU A 231 -10.48 -7.32 -22.36
CA LEU A 231 -11.38 -7.35 -21.23
C LEU A 231 -11.63 -8.78 -20.77
N PHE A 232 -11.47 -9.04 -19.49
CA PHE A 232 -11.74 -10.32 -18.85
C PHE A 232 -12.86 -10.19 -17.82
N ARG A 233 -13.70 -11.23 -17.72
CA ARG A 233 -14.73 -11.36 -16.70
C ARG A 233 -14.25 -12.35 -15.64
N LEU A 234 -13.89 -11.87 -14.44
CA LEU A 234 -13.40 -12.66 -13.32
C LEU A 234 -14.52 -12.83 -12.28
N VAL A 235 -15.13 -13.99 -12.22
CA VAL A 235 -16.07 -14.32 -11.13
C VAL A 235 -15.27 -14.56 -9.86
N VAL A 236 -15.44 -13.69 -8.86
CA VAL A 236 -14.74 -13.73 -7.56
C VAL A 236 -15.58 -14.47 -6.51
N SER A 237 -16.88 -14.22 -6.49
CA SER A 237 -17.86 -14.93 -5.62
C SER A 237 -19.22 -14.97 -6.33
N ALA A 238 -20.22 -15.57 -5.67
CA ALA A 238 -21.60 -15.62 -6.20
C ALA A 238 -22.15 -14.21 -6.52
N ASP A 239 -21.78 -13.22 -5.70
CA ASP A 239 -22.32 -11.85 -5.76
C ASP A 239 -21.30 -10.83 -6.32
N ARG A 240 -20.10 -11.28 -6.73
CA ARG A 240 -19.06 -10.36 -7.20
C ARG A 240 -18.38 -10.88 -8.47
N THR A 241 -18.41 -10.06 -9.49
CA THR A 241 -17.66 -10.24 -10.73
C THR A 241 -16.79 -8.99 -10.94
N ASP A 242 -15.50 -9.18 -11.16
CA ASP A 242 -14.59 -8.10 -11.53
C ASP A 242 -14.40 -8.12 -13.06
N TYR A 243 -14.47 -6.95 -13.69
CA TYR A 243 -14.23 -6.75 -15.13
C TYR A 243 -12.85 -6.13 -15.30
N VAL A 244 -11.86 -6.93 -15.63
CA VAL A 244 -10.45 -6.53 -15.70
C VAL A 244 -10.04 -6.21 -17.12
N VAL A 245 -9.44 -5.05 -17.34
CA VAL A 245 -8.83 -4.69 -18.63
C VAL A 245 -7.31 -4.69 -18.56
N THR A 246 -6.70 -5.01 -19.70
CA THR A 246 -5.27 -4.93 -19.92
C THR A 246 -4.96 -4.40 -21.32
N ASN A 247 -3.81 -3.75 -21.48
CA ASN A 247 -3.23 -3.41 -22.80
C ASN A 247 -2.38 -4.55 -23.37
N ASP A 248 -2.30 -5.71 -22.68
CA ASP A 248 -1.70 -6.92 -23.22
C ASP A 248 -2.70 -7.63 -24.14
N LEU A 249 -2.65 -7.31 -25.43
CA LEU A 249 -3.53 -7.91 -26.44
C LEU A 249 -3.14 -9.36 -26.79
N THR A 250 -2.01 -9.85 -26.29
CA THR A 250 -1.58 -11.25 -26.47
C THR A 250 -2.11 -12.18 -25.39
N GLN A 251 -2.59 -11.60 -24.26
CA GLN A 251 -3.20 -12.37 -23.19
C GLN A 251 -4.55 -12.96 -23.65
N ASN A 252 -4.68 -14.27 -23.59
CA ASN A 252 -5.88 -14.99 -24.04
C ASN A 252 -6.40 -16.02 -23.03
N SER A 253 -6.03 -15.84 -21.76
CA SER A 253 -6.41 -16.77 -20.68
C SER A 253 -6.99 -16.02 -19.47
N THR A 254 -8.26 -16.25 -19.18
CA THR A 254 -8.93 -15.73 -17.99
C THR A 254 -8.29 -16.27 -16.71
N ASN A 255 -7.79 -17.51 -16.73
CA ASN A 255 -7.13 -18.11 -15.57
C ASN A 255 -5.78 -17.44 -15.28
N GLU A 256 -4.95 -17.18 -16.28
CA GLU A 256 -3.69 -16.45 -16.11
C GLU A 256 -3.95 -15.02 -15.65
N THR A 257 -4.93 -14.35 -16.26
CA THR A 257 -5.35 -13.00 -15.81
C THR A 257 -5.77 -13.00 -14.35
N ARG A 258 -6.47 -14.04 -13.89
CA ARG A 258 -6.83 -14.20 -12.47
C ARG A 258 -5.59 -14.34 -11.60
N GLN A 259 -4.60 -15.12 -12.01
CA GLN A 259 -3.33 -15.30 -11.28
C GLN A 259 -2.56 -13.98 -11.18
N VAL A 260 -2.46 -13.23 -12.29
CA VAL A 260 -1.84 -11.89 -12.30
C VAL A 260 -2.57 -10.95 -11.34
N CYS A 261 -3.90 -10.88 -11.40
CA CYS A 261 -4.68 -10.01 -10.52
C CYS A 261 -4.57 -10.41 -9.03
N ALA A 262 -4.34 -11.69 -8.73
CA ALA A 262 -4.15 -12.16 -7.35
C ALA A 262 -2.87 -11.58 -6.71
N ILE A 263 -1.84 -11.26 -7.50
CA ILE A 263 -0.60 -10.63 -7.00
C ILE A 263 -0.91 -9.29 -6.33
N ARG A 264 -1.95 -8.57 -6.76
CA ARG A 264 -2.37 -7.29 -6.16
C ARG A 264 -2.64 -7.39 -4.65
N TRP A 265 -3.04 -8.55 -4.14
CA TRP A 265 -3.29 -8.75 -2.70
C TRP A 265 -2.06 -8.49 -1.81
N LYS A 266 -0.85 -8.47 -2.36
CA LYS A 266 0.37 -8.10 -1.62
C LYS A 266 0.29 -6.68 -1.04
N ILE A 267 -0.38 -5.74 -1.72
CA ILE A 267 -0.52 -4.38 -1.21
C ILE A 267 -1.53 -4.28 -0.06
N GLU A 268 -2.58 -5.08 -0.10
CA GLU A 268 -3.54 -5.18 1.01
C GLU A 268 -2.89 -5.85 2.24
N GLN A 269 -2.00 -6.82 2.01
CA GLN A 269 -1.15 -7.40 3.06
C GLN A 269 -0.24 -6.33 3.68
N LEU A 270 0.46 -5.51 2.87
CA LEU A 270 1.24 -4.37 3.37
C LEU A 270 0.40 -3.47 4.28
N HIS A 271 -0.74 -3.01 3.77
CA HIS A 271 -1.59 -2.07 4.51
C HIS A 271 -2.04 -2.62 5.87
N ARG A 272 -2.41 -3.89 5.91
CA ARG A 272 -2.78 -4.60 7.15
C ARG A 272 -1.59 -4.72 8.10
N GLU A 273 -0.46 -5.20 7.60
CA GLU A 273 0.76 -5.40 8.40
C GLU A 273 1.25 -4.08 9.01
N VAL A 274 1.40 -3.02 8.21
CA VAL A 274 1.86 -1.72 8.70
C VAL A 274 0.95 -1.19 9.81
N LYS A 275 -0.37 -1.24 9.64
CA LYS A 275 -1.33 -0.77 10.66
C LYS A 275 -1.24 -1.56 11.95
N GLN A 276 -1.09 -2.88 11.87
CA GLN A 276 -1.16 -3.76 13.03
C GLN A 276 0.16 -3.88 13.80
N VAL A 277 1.33 -3.78 13.13
CA VAL A 277 2.60 -4.07 13.80
C VAL A 277 3.47 -2.84 14.08
N THR A 278 3.15 -1.66 13.54
CA THR A 278 4.03 -0.48 13.65
C THR A 278 3.43 0.69 14.42
N GLY A 279 2.15 0.63 14.79
CA GLY A 279 1.47 1.75 15.41
C GLY A 279 1.21 2.93 14.47
N LEU A 280 1.16 2.72 13.15
CA LEU A 280 0.95 3.75 12.11
C LEU A 280 -0.20 4.71 12.45
N GLU A 281 -1.31 4.19 12.98
CA GLU A 281 -2.53 4.96 13.29
C GLU A 281 -2.50 5.60 14.68
N GLN A 282 -1.52 5.28 15.53
CA GLN A 282 -1.54 5.60 16.95
C GLN A 282 -0.92 6.96 17.32
N CYS A 283 -0.23 7.64 16.40
CA CYS A 283 0.33 8.97 16.69
C CYS A 283 -0.77 10.01 16.87
N GLN A 284 -0.81 10.63 18.06
CA GLN A 284 -1.82 11.64 18.44
C GLN A 284 -1.33 13.08 18.24
N CYS A 285 -0.09 13.28 17.81
CA CYS A 285 0.46 14.61 17.60
C CYS A 285 -0.29 15.37 16.50
N ARG A 286 -0.50 16.68 16.71
CA ARG A 286 -1.35 17.49 15.81
C ARG A 286 -0.63 18.00 14.57
N LYS A 287 0.69 18.27 14.67
CA LYS A 287 1.46 18.91 13.60
C LYS A 287 1.73 17.99 12.42
N SER A 288 1.53 18.48 11.20
CA SER A 288 1.73 17.74 9.96
C SER A 288 3.14 17.14 9.85
N ARG A 289 4.18 17.89 10.25
CA ARG A 289 5.56 17.43 10.24
C ARG A 289 5.76 16.18 11.10
N ILE A 290 5.20 16.18 12.32
CA ILE A 290 5.31 15.05 13.25
C ILE A 290 4.57 13.83 12.69
N GLN A 291 3.38 14.00 12.12
CA GLN A 291 2.64 12.90 11.48
C GLN A 291 3.41 12.32 10.29
N ARG A 292 4.01 13.17 9.43
CA ARG A 292 4.84 12.74 8.29
C ARG A 292 6.03 11.91 8.77
N ASN A 293 6.72 12.37 9.81
CA ASN A 293 7.90 11.68 10.35
C ASN A 293 7.53 10.38 11.06
N HIS A 294 6.42 10.37 11.82
CA HIS A 294 5.90 9.13 12.42
C HIS A 294 5.56 8.08 11.36
N ILE A 295 4.82 8.46 10.30
CA ILE A 295 4.46 7.55 9.20
C ILE A 295 5.72 7.02 8.52
N ALA A 296 6.72 7.87 8.26
CA ALA A 296 8.00 7.44 7.71
C ALA A 296 8.69 6.39 8.60
N CYS A 297 8.74 6.61 9.90
CA CYS A 297 9.32 5.66 10.86
C CYS A 297 8.52 4.36 10.93
N ALA A 298 7.19 4.43 10.91
CA ALA A 298 6.33 3.24 10.87
C ALA A 298 6.58 2.38 9.62
N MET A 299 6.72 3.01 8.45
CA MET A 299 7.08 2.33 7.20
C MET A 299 8.48 1.71 7.26
N LEU A 300 9.49 2.41 7.81
CA LEU A 300 10.84 1.87 8.02
C LEU A 300 10.84 0.65 8.94
N VAL A 301 10.06 0.69 10.01
CA VAL A 301 9.90 -0.44 10.95
C VAL A 301 9.27 -1.64 10.23
N TRP A 302 8.25 -1.42 9.41
CA TRP A 302 7.68 -2.49 8.59
C TRP A 302 8.72 -3.09 7.63
N CYS A 303 9.52 -2.26 6.95
CA CYS A 303 10.59 -2.75 6.07
C CYS A 303 11.57 -3.66 6.83
N ARG A 304 11.94 -3.30 8.07
CA ARG A 304 12.82 -4.13 8.89
C ARG A 304 12.16 -5.43 9.31
N PHE A 305 10.89 -5.41 9.69
CA PHE A 305 10.14 -6.65 9.98
C PHE A 305 10.02 -7.53 8.75
N LYS A 306 9.83 -6.95 7.57
CA LYS A 306 9.72 -7.69 6.32
C LYS A 306 11.04 -8.36 5.93
N GLU A 307 12.16 -7.66 6.10
CA GLU A 307 13.51 -8.19 5.93
C GLU A 307 13.73 -9.41 6.84
N LEU A 308 13.48 -9.26 8.14
CA LEU A 308 13.59 -10.36 9.11
C LEU A 308 12.63 -11.53 8.79
N ALA A 309 11.44 -11.22 8.27
CA ALA A 309 10.50 -12.26 7.87
C ALA A 309 11.05 -13.12 6.73
N TYR A 310 11.68 -12.52 5.73
CA TYR A 310 12.31 -13.24 4.63
C TYR A 310 13.58 -14.00 5.08
N GLU A 311 14.39 -13.41 5.95
CA GLU A 311 15.59 -14.06 6.52
C GLU A 311 15.25 -15.29 7.37
N THR A 312 14.16 -15.23 8.14
CA THR A 312 13.85 -16.25 9.16
C THR A 312 12.71 -17.20 8.77
N GLY A 313 12.01 -16.96 7.67
CA GLY A 313 10.80 -17.70 7.29
C GLY A 313 9.59 -17.46 8.21
N ARG A 314 9.68 -16.49 9.13
CA ARG A 314 8.59 -16.14 10.05
C ARG A 314 7.72 -15.03 9.47
N THR A 315 6.48 -14.92 9.91
CA THR A 315 5.63 -13.77 9.55
C THR A 315 6.02 -12.54 10.36
N VAL A 316 5.72 -11.34 9.83
CA VAL A 316 5.92 -10.07 10.58
C VAL A 316 5.20 -10.06 11.93
N TYR A 317 4.06 -10.76 12.02
CA TYR A 317 3.30 -10.94 13.26
C TYR A 317 4.04 -11.80 14.28
N GLN A 318 4.60 -12.92 13.85
CA GLN A 318 5.42 -13.79 14.73
C GLN A 318 6.66 -13.07 15.23
N ILE A 319 7.28 -12.21 14.41
CA ILE A 319 8.44 -11.41 14.82
C ILE A 319 8.00 -10.35 15.83
N LYS A 320 6.93 -9.58 15.54
CA LYS A 320 6.43 -8.52 16.40
C LYS A 320 5.94 -9.04 17.74
N PHE A 321 5.01 -9.98 17.72
CA PHE A 321 4.34 -10.46 18.94
C PHE A 321 5.16 -11.52 19.68
N GLY A 322 6.09 -12.20 19.00
CA GLY A 322 7.02 -13.13 19.64
C GLY A 322 7.94 -12.48 20.69
N GLN A 323 8.11 -11.14 20.65
CA GLN A 323 8.88 -10.41 21.67
C GLN A 323 8.25 -10.49 23.08
N LEU A 324 6.95 -10.81 23.18
CA LEU A 324 6.26 -11.01 24.47
C LEU A 324 6.21 -12.47 24.92
N SER A 325 6.68 -13.41 24.13
CA SER A 325 6.52 -14.83 24.42
C SER A 325 7.18 -15.23 25.73
N GLU A 326 8.41 -14.80 25.99
CA GLU A 326 9.13 -15.10 27.24
C GLU A 326 8.41 -14.51 28.44
N TYR A 327 7.99 -13.25 28.34
CA TYR A 327 7.20 -12.60 29.39
C TYR A 327 5.90 -13.35 29.68
N LEU A 328 5.15 -13.77 28.67
CA LEU A 328 3.91 -14.53 28.85
C LEU A 328 4.15 -15.89 29.48
N ILE A 329 5.21 -16.59 29.05
CA ILE A 329 5.60 -17.88 29.65
C ILE A 329 5.91 -17.71 31.13
N GLU A 330 6.66 -16.67 31.50
CA GLU A 330 7.00 -16.39 32.88
C GLU A 330 5.76 -16.03 33.72
N GLN A 331 4.87 -15.16 33.20
CA GLN A 331 3.64 -14.78 33.91
C GLN A 331 2.65 -15.94 34.06
N LEU A 332 2.62 -16.90 33.14
CA LEU A 332 1.79 -18.10 33.28
C LEU A 332 2.37 -19.08 34.30
N LYS A 333 3.69 -19.14 34.47
CA LYS A 333 4.37 -19.99 35.48
C LYS A 333 4.32 -19.36 36.86
N SER A 334 4.55 -18.06 36.95
CA SER A 334 4.66 -17.31 38.20
C SER A 334 4.05 -15.90 38.03
N PRO A 335 2.72 -15.79 38.06
CA PRO A 335 2.04 -14.54 37.77
C PRO A 335 2.33 -13.48 38.83
N SER A 336 2.71 -12.25 38.39
CA SER A 336 2.85 -11.07 39.25
C SER A 336 1.50 -10.59 39.80
N VAL A 337 0.41 -10.83 39.07
CA VAL A 337 -0.96 -10.60 39.48
C VAL A 337 -1.73 -11.91 39.40
N LYS A 338 -2.21 -12.40 40.52
CA LYS A 338 -2.98 -13.64 40.62
C LYS A 338 -4.47 -13.35 40.52
N MET A 339 -5.18 -14.17 39.70
CA MET A 339 -6.63 -14.17 39.76
C MET A 339 -7.12 -14.77 41.08
N ALA A 340 -8.05 -14.10 41.75
CA ALA A 340 -8.84 -14.66 42.84
C ALA A 340 -10.21 -15.05 42.29
N LEU A 341 -10.59 -16.32 42.46
CA LEU A 341 -11.95 -16.74 42.20
C LEU A 341 -12.77 -16.42 43.44
N ALA A 342 -13.95 -15.83 43.24
CA ALA A 342 -14.90 -15.52 44.33
C ALA A 342 -15.50 -16.78 44.91
#